data_99db692f50f8e459e54c84af68f2e750
#
_entry.id   99db692f50f8e459e54c84af68f2e750
#
_cell.length_a   1.000
_cell.length_b   1.000
_cell.length_c   1.000
_cell.angle_alpha   90.00
_cell.angle_beta   90.00
_cell.angle_gamma   90.00
#
_symmetry.space_group_name_H-M   'P 1'
#
loop_
_entity.id
_entity.type
_entity.pdbx_description
1 polymer ?
#
loop_
_entity_poly.entity_id
_entity_poly.type
_entity_poly.pdbx_seq_one_letter_code
_entity_poly.pdbx_strand_id
1 'polypeptide(L)'
;MTAPQRYKYLLALDFEATCLKHQDIKPQEIIEFPCLKINTDTFEIENTFHYYVRPVHHPQLSDHCIDKTGIKQENVEHALTFPEVLQLFEIWMETEGLLKTTYAFVTCGNWDFNVFLRNQCRTSQVCILPSSN
;
A
#
# COMPACT_ATOMS: atom_id res chain seq x y z
N MET A 1 -9.70 -4.00 33.26
CA MET A 1 -9.04 -4.98 32.38
C MET A 1 -9.31 -4.63 30.91
N THR A 2 -8.28 -4.50 30.14
CA THR A 2 -8.40 -4.37 28.68
C THR A 2 -8.68 -5.74 28.08
N ALA A 3 -9.52 -5.79 27.04
CA ALA A 3 -9.72 -7.02 26.28
C ALA A 3 -8.38 -7.49 25.67
N PRO A 4 -8.15 -8.80 25.57
CA PRO A 4 -6.92 -9.30 24.94
C PRO A 4 -6.85 -8.86 23.47
N GLN A 5 -5.65 -8.61 22.99
CA GLN A 5 -5.42 -8.23 21.58
C GLN A 5 -5.82 -9.40 20.67
N ARG A 6 -6.74 -9.12 19.76
CA ARG A 6 -7.32 -10.12 18.87
C ARG A 6 -6.35 -10.57 17.77
N TYR A 7 -5.50 -9.65 17.31
CA TYR A 7 -4.57 -9.91 16.21
C TYR A 7 -3.15 -9.93 16.69
N LYS A 8 -2.38 -10.92 16.23
CA LYS A 8 -0.95 -11.04 16.57
C LYS A 8 -0.14 -9.92 15.94
N TYR A 9 -0.51 -9.55 14.72
CA TYR A 9 0.20 -8.52 13.97
C TYR A 9 -0.76 -7.46 13.42
N LEU A 10 -0.27 -6.25 13.35
CA LEU A 10 -0.90 -5.17 12.59
C LEU A 10 -0.03 -4.86 11.39
N LEU A 11 -0.66 -4.72 10.23
CA LEU A 11 0.02 -4.36 8.99
C LEU A 11 -0.39 -2.92 8.65
N ALA A 12 0.50 -1.98 8.91
CA ALA A 12 0.23 -0.57 8.70
C ALA A 12 0.56 -0.19 7.25
N LEU A 13 -0.45 0.25 6.52
CA LEU A 13 -0.36 0.70 5.12
C LEU A 13 -0.52 2.21 5.05
N ASP A 14 0.24 2.86 4.17
CA ASP A 14 0.14 4.29 3.93
C ASP A 14 0.51 4.59 2.47
N PHE A 15 -0.41 4.27 1.55
CA PHE A 15 -0.19 4.46 0.12
C PHE A 15 -0.09 5.92 -0.26
N GLU A 16 0.77 6.22 -1.23
CA GLU A 16 0.75 7.47 -1.97
C GLU A 16 0.28 7.20 -3.40
N ALA A 17 -0.41 8.16 -3.98
CA ALA A 17 -1.02 8.00 -5.30
C ALA A 17 -0.85 9.26 -6.15
N THR A 18 -1.00 9.09 -7.46
CA THR A 18 -0.98 10.22 -8.40
C THR A 18 -2.09 11.20 -8.07
N CYS A 19 -1.82 12.48 -8.22
CA CYS A 19 -2.80 13.53 -7.97
C CYS A 19 -2.51 14.78 -8.81
N LEU A 20 -3.54 15.60 -8.97
CA LEU A 20 -3.47 16.90 -9.64
C LEU A 20 -3.97 17.98 -8.69
N LYS A 21 -3.50 19.21 -8.90
CA LYS A 21 -3.96 20.37 -8.14
C LYS A 21 -5.35 20.78 -8.61
N HIS A 22 -6.29 20.90 -7.65
CA HIS A 22 -7.66 21.41 -7.90
C HIS A 22 -8.53 20.55 -8.81
N GLN A 23 -8.13 19.33 -9.14
CA GLN A 23 -8.95 18.41 -9.92
C GLN A 23 -8.59 16.96 -9.64
N ASP A 24 -9.51 16.06 -9.93
CA ASP A 24 -9.26 14.62 -9.82
C ASP A 24 -8.44 14.12 -11.01
N ILE A 25 -7.60 13.14 -10.76
CA ILE A 25 -6.88 12.41 -11.81
C ILE A 25 -7.57 11.05 -12.01
N LYS A 26 -7.80 10.67 -13.26
CA LYS A 26 -8.47 9.40 -13.59
C LYS A 26 -7.72 8.65 -14.68
N PRO A 27 -7.36 7.39 -14.47
CA PRO A 27 -7.41 6.71 -13.17
C PRO A 27 -6.34 7.22 -12.22
N GLN A 28 -6.65 7.24 -10.93
CA GLN A 28 -5.65 7.48 -9.90
C GLN A 28 -4.86 6.20 -9.67
N GLU A 29 -3.54 6.31 -9.57
CA GLU A 29 -2.66 5.15 -9.45
C GLU A 29 -1.78 5.26 -8.20
N ILE A 30 -1.61 4.14 -7.50
CA ILE A 30 -0.68 4.05 -6.38
C ILE A 30 0.75 4.16 -6.90
N ILE A 31 1.57 4.99 -6.26
CA ILE A 31 2.97 5.22 -6.62
C ILE A 31 3.95 4.86 -5.49
N GLU A 32 3.45 4.62 -4.28
CA GLU A 32 4.25 4.11 -3.17
C GLU A 32 3.43 3.10 -2.39
N PHE A 33 4.04 1.95 -2.08
CA PHE A 33 3.40 0.85 -1.38
C PHE A 33 4.25 0.48 -0.15
N PRO A 34 4.06 1.14 0.99
CA PRO A 34 4.73 0.79 2.24
C PRO A 34 3.83 -0.04 3.13
N CYS A 35 4.41 -1.00 3.84
CA CYS A 35 3.70 -1.76 4.86
C CYS A 35 4.64 -2.10 6.01
N LEU A 36 4.22 -1.78 7.23
CA LEU A 36 4.96 -2.10 8.45
C LEU A 36 4.30 -3.29 9.13
N LYS A 37 5.10 -4.32 9.44
CA LYS A 37 4.64 -5.45 10.25
C LYS A 37 4.91 -5.15 11.72
N ILE A 38 3.86 -4.96 12.49
CA ILE A 38 3.93 -4.57 13.91
C ILE A 38 3.47 -5.72 14.78
N ASN A 39 4.32 -6.12 15.73
CA ASN A 39 3.97 -7.12 16.75
C ASN A 39 3.10 -6.46 17.82
N THR A 40 1.90 -6.99 18.07
CA THR A 40 0.96 -6.38 19.03
C THR A 40 1.33 -6.62 20.49
N ASP A 41 2.18 -7.61 20.79
CA ASP A 41 2.64 -7.85 22.16
C ASP A 41 3.72 -6.85 22.57
N THR A 42 4.59 -6.46 21.64
CA THR A 42 5.74 -5.58 21.92
C THR A 42 5.59 -4.20 21.32
N PHE A 43 4.68 -4.01 20.36
CA PHE A 43 4.54 -2.83 19.51
C PHE A 43 5.80 -2.48 18.74
N GLU A 44 6.68 -3.45 18.53
CA GLU A 44 7.86 -3.27 17.69
C GLU A 44 7.56 -3.56 16.23
N ILE A 45 8.22 -2.82 15.34
CA ILE A 45 8.21 -3.06 13.91
C ILE A 45 9.20 -4.20 13.63
N GLU A 46 8.70 -5.36 13.22
CA GLU A 46 9.54 -6.55 12.97
C GLU A 46 10.09 -6.58 11.55
N ASN A 47 9.35 -6.02 10.60
CA ASN A 47 9.78 -5.96 9.22
C ASN A 47 9.02 -4.86 8.48
N THR A 48 9.58 -4.44 7.35
CA THR A 48 9.00 -3.40 6.49
C THR A 48 9.03 -3.87 5.04
N PHE A 49 7.88 -3.74 4.37
CA PHE A 49 7.77 -3.86 2.93
C PHE A 49 7.71 -2.45 2.36
N HIS A 50 8.48 -2.15 1.32
CA HIS A 50 8.44 -0.85 0.67
C HIS A 50 8.85 -0.94 -0.79
N TYR A 51 8.00 -0.45 -1.67
CA TYR A 51 8.30 -0.30 -3.08
C TYR A 51 7.67 0.98 -3.61
N TYR A 52 8.38 1.67 -4.48
CA TYR A 52 7.75 2.62 -5.38
C TYR A 52 7.06 1.84 -6.49
N VAL A 53 6.01 2.45 -7.06
CA VAL A 53 5.18 1.82 -8.09
C VAL A 53 5.14 2.75 -9.30
N ARG A 54 5.42 2.19 -10.47
CA ARG A 54 5.39 2.96 -11.71
C ARG A 54 3.96 3.15 -12.20
N PRO A 55 3.47 4.39 -12.30
CA PRO A 55 2.16 4.64 -12.89
C PRO A 55 2.21 4.41 -14.40
N VAL A 56 1.20 3.73 -14.95
CA VAL A 56 1.17 3.37 -16.38
C VAL A 56 0.22 4.26 -17.19
N HIS A 57 -0.85 4.78 -16.60
CA HIS A 57 -1.81 5.67 -17.28
C HIS A 57 -1.35 7.12 -17.27
N HIS A 58 -0.75 7.57 -16.18
CA HIS A 58 -0.20 8.91 -16.04
C HIS A 58 1.24 8.80 -15.57
N PRO A 59 2.17 8.39 -16.48
CA PRO A 59 3.55 8.09 -16.07
C PRO A 59 4.33 9.29 -15.55
N GLN A 60 3.98 10.50 -16.00
CA GLN A 60 4.63 11.72 -15.55
C GLN A 60 3.91 12.30 -14.33
N LEU A 61 4.62 12.39 -13.19
CA LEU A 61 4.06 12.98 -11.97
C LEU A 61 3.88 14.50 -12.16
N SER A 62 2.76 15.03 -11.68
CA SER A 62 2.55 16.48 -11.65
C SER A 62 3.43 17.13 -10.59
N ASP A 63 3.73 18.42 -10.74
CA ASP A 63 4.47 19.17 -9.73
C ASP A 63 3.75 19.13 -8.38
N HIS A 64 2.43 19.22 -8.39
CA HIS A 64 1.61 19.12 -7.18
C HIS A 64 1.80 17.76 -6.48
N CYS A 65 1.82 16.68 -7.24
CA CYS A 65 2.04 15.33 -6.70
C CYS A 65 3.42 15.22 -6.05
N ILE A 66 4.46 15.72 -6.72
CA ILE A 66 5.82 15.73 -6.20
C ILE A 66 5.92 16.53 -4.90
N ASP A 67 5.32 17.71 -4.86
CA ASP A 67 5.33 18.56 -3.68
C ASP A 67 4.57 17.93 -2.50
N LYS A 68 3.41 17.34 -2.78
CA LYS A 68 2.54 16.76 -1.76
C LYS A 68 3.10 15.47 -1.18
N THR A 69 3.65 14.60 -2.02
CA THR A 69 4.11 13.27 -1.60
C THR A 69 5.61 13.23 -1.26
N GLY A 70 6.40 14.14 -1.80
CA GLY A 70 7.85 14.09 -1.72
C GLY A 70 8.49 13.05 -2.64
N ILE A 71 7.70 12.35 -3.43
CA ILE A 71 8.18 11.33 -4.36
C ILE A 71 8.60 12.01 -5.66
N LYS A 72 9.82 11.70 -6.12
CA LYS A 72 10.37 12.28 -7.34
C LYS A 72 10.06 11.40 -8.54
N GLN A 73 10.04 12.00 -9.74
CA GLN A 73 9.85 11.27 -10.99
C GLN A 73 10.84 10.11 -11.12
N GLU A 74 12.11 10.31 -10.76
CA GLU A 74 13.14 9.28 -10.82
C GLU A 74 12.84 8.06 -9.94
N ASN A 75 12.08 8.21 -8.85
CA ASN A 75 11.71 7.12 -7.97
C ASN A 75 10.74 6.13 -8.62
N VAL A 76 9.88 6.61 -9.51
CA VAL A 76 8.80 5.81 -10.10
C VAL A 76 9.03 5.44 -11.56
N GLU A 77 9.87 6.19 -12.28
CA GLU A 77 10.04 6.09 -13.72
C GLU A 77 10.45 4.69 -14.19
N HIS A 78 11.30 4.01 -13.43
CA HIS A 78 11.78 2.67 -13.72
C HIS A 78 11.37 1.64 -12.65
N ALA A 79 10.41 2.00 -11.81
CA ALA A 79 9.89 1.11 -10.78
C ALA A 79 9.03 -0.01 -11.38
N LEU A 80 8.76 -1.03 -10.59
CA LEU A 80 7.83 -2.08 -10.96
C LEU A 80 6.41 -1.53 -11.05
N THR A 81 5.58 -2.16 -11.85
CA THR A 81 4.16 -1.81 -11.96
C THR A 81 3.39 -2.34 -10.75
N PHE A 82 2.16 -1.86 -10.56
CA PHE A 82 1.34 -2.30 -9.43
C PHE A 82 1.11 -3.82 -9.37
N PRO A 83 0.76 -4.51 -10.46
CA PRO A 83 0.61 -5.97 -10.39
C PRO A 83 1.87 -6.70 -9.93
N GLU A 84 3.03 -6.23 -10.36
CA GLU A 84 4.31 -6.81 -9.96
C GLU A 84 4.60 -6.58 -8.47
N VAL A 85 4.34 -5.35 -7.98
CA VAL A 85 4.52 -5.01 -6.56
C VAL A 85 3.53 -5.79 -5.68
N LEU A 86 2.27 -5.93 -6.13
CA LEU A 86 1.27 -6.70 -5.39
C LEU A 86 1.69 -8.16 -5.24
N GLN A 87 2.25 -8.75 -6.29
CA GLN A 87 2.77 -10.12 -6.24
C GLN A 87 3.91 -10.24 -5.22
N LEU A 88 4.83 -9.27 -5.21
CA LEU A 88 5.90 -9.25 -4.21
C LEU A 88 5.36 -9.09 -2.79
N PHE A 89 4.31 -8.31 -2.62
CA PHE A 89 3.65 -8.16 -1.31
C PHE A 89 3.03 -9.46 -0.82
N GLU A 90 2.38 -10.20 -1.71
CA GLU A 90 1.84 -11.52 -1.37
C GLU A 90 2.94 -12.50 -0.95
N ILE A 91 4.06 -12.51 -1.67
CA ILE A 91 5.24 -13.31 -1.32
C ILE A 91 5.81 -12.89 0.03
N TRP A 92 5.88 -11.58 0.29
CA TRP A 92 6.35 -11.06 1.56
C TRP A 92 5.45 -11.49 2.72
N MET A 93 4.13 -11.43 2.55
CA MET A 93 3.18 -11.90 3.57
C MET A 93 3.38 -13.38 3.88
N GLU A 94 3.57 -14.20 2.85
CA GLU A 94 3.83 -15.64 3.02
C GLU A 94 5.16 -15.88 3.72
N THR A 95 6.23 -15.21 3.28
CA THR A 95 7.57 -15.33 3.86
C THR A 95 7.59 -14.93 5.33
N GLU A 96 6.81 -13.91 5.69
CA GLU A 96 6.68 -13.44 7.08
C GLU A 96 5.75 -14.28 7.93
N GLY A 97 5.20 -15.38 7.38
CA GLY A 97 4.34 -16.30 8.11
C GLY A 97 2.95 -15.75 8.43
N LEU A 98 2.55 -14.67 7.80
CA LEU A 98 1.28 -13.98 8.09
C LEU A 98 0.05 -14.82 7.73
N LEU A 99 0.18 -15.73 6.75
CA LEU A 99 -0.93 -16.61 6.36
C LEU A 99 -1.24 -17.67 7.42
N LYS A 100 -0.36 -17.86 8.41
CA LYS A 100 -0.50 -18.86 9.48
C LYS A 100 -0.77 -18.25 10.85
N THR A 101 -1.11 -16.97 10.90
CA THR A 101 -1.34 -16.24 12.13
C THR A 101 -2.50 -15.26 11.94
N THR A 102 -2.84 -14.52 12.98
CA THR A 102 -3.87 -13.48 12.90
C THR A 102 -3.23 -12.12 12.66
N TYR A 103 -3.79 -11.37 11.73
CA TYR A 103 -3.33 -10.02 11.43
C TYR A 103 -4.51 -9.15 11.00
N ALA A 104 -4.33 -7.84 11.10
CA ALA A 104 -5.28 -6.87 10.58
C ALA A 104 -4.53 -5.75 9.89
N PHE A 105 -5.10 -5.23 8.81
CA PHE A 105 -4.59 -4.03 8.16
C PHE A 105 -5.03 -2.79 8.91
N VAL A 106 -4.13 -1.82 9.02
CA VAL A 106 -4.36 -0.52 9.65
C VAL A 106 -3.97 0.56 8.66
N THR A 107 -4.85 1.52 8.44
CA THR A 107 -4.60 2.67 7.56
C THR A 107 -5.02 3.95 8.27
N CYS A 108 -4.51 5.08 7.77
CA CYS A 108 -4.92 6.39 8.25
C CYS A 108 -6.22 6.81 7.55
N GLY A 109 -7.36 6.35 8.06
CA GLY A 109 -8.67 6.57 7.44
C GLY A 109 -8.99 5.50 6.40
N ASN A 110 -10.01 5.77 5.57
CA ASN A 110 -10.52 4.79 4.60
C ASN A 110 -9.92 4.89 3.20
N TRP A 111 -9.11 5.92 2.93
CA TRP A 111 -8.63 6.20 1.58
C TRP A 111 -7.73 5.10 1.02
N ASP A 112 -6.77 4.61 1.83
CA ASP A 112 -5.79 3.63 1.34
C ASP A 112 -6.44 2.35 0.88
N PHE A 113 -7.32 1.78 1.71
CA PHE A 113 -7.90 0.48 1.43
C PHE A 113 -9.16 0.58 0.56
N ASN A 114 -10.07 1.47 0.88
CA ASN A 114 -11.36 1.55 0.19
C ASN A 114 -11.31 2.33 -1.12
N VAL A 115 -10.35 3.24 -1.28
CA VAL A 115 -10.24 4.06 -2.48
C VAL A 115 -9.01 3.65 -3.30
N PHE A 116 -7.80 3.86 -2.78
CA PHE A 116 -6.59 3.66 -3.56
C PHE A 116 -6.41 2.20 -3.98
N LEU A 117 -6.43 1.27 -3.03
CA LEU A 117 -6.19 -0.13 -3.33
C LEU A 117 -7.29 -0.72 -4.21
N ARG A 118 -8.54 -0.45 -3.88
CA ARG A 118 -9.68 -0.97 -4.66
C ARG A 118 -9.66 -0.44 -6.10
N ASN A 119 -9.47 0.86 -6.26
CA ASN A 119 -9.44 1.47 -7.59
C ASN A 119 -8.22 0.99 -8.38
N GLN A 120 -7.07 0.87 -7.75
CA GLN A 120 -5.86 0.38 -8.40
C GLN A 120 -6.02 -1.07 -8.86
N CYS A 121 -6.63 -1.93 -8.05
CA CYS A 121 -6.89 -3.31 -8.43
C CYS A 121 -7.80 -3.39 -9.66
N ARG A 122 -8.84 -2.56 -9.74
CA ARG A 122 -9.70 -2.47 -10.93
C ARG A 122 -8.92 -1.99 -12.15
N THR A 123 -8.15 -0.92 -12.00
CA THR A 123 -7.36 -0.32 -13.08
C THR A 123 -6.33 -1.31 -13.63
N SER A 124 -5.69 -2.06 -12.76
CA SER A 124 -4.65 -3.04 -13.12
C SER A 124 -5.21 -4.42 -13.43
N GLN A 125 -6.53 -4.63 -13.29
CA GLN A 125 -7.21 -5.90 -13.53
C GLN A 125 -6.66 -7.05 -12.69
N VAL A 126 -6.36 -6.77 -11.42
CA VAL A 126 -5.89 -7.77 -10.45
C VAL A 126 -6.91 -7.98 -9.34
N CYS A 127 -6.82 -9.14 -8.66
CA CYS A 127 -7.69 -9.44 -7.53
C CYS A 127 -7.25 -8.68 -6.29
N ILE A 128 -8.22 -8.17 -5.51
CA ILE A 128 -7.95 -7.60 -4.20
C ILE A 128 -7.53 -8.72 -3.26
N LEU A 129 -6.54 -8.45 -2.41
CA LEU A 129 -6.11 -9.40 -1.39
C LEU A 129 -7.28 -9.80 -0.50
N PRO A 130 -7.41 -11.08 -0.14
CA PRO A 130 -8.46 -11.50 0.77
C PRO A 130 -8.34 -10.74 2.09
N SER A 131 -9.48 -10.20 2.55
CA SER A 131 -9.51 -9.58 3.87
C SER A 131 -9.27 -10.66 4.92
N SER A 132 -8.34 -10.41 5.81
CA SER A 132 -8.22 -11.23 7.02
C SER A 132 -9.49 -11.04 7.84
N ASN A 133 -10.25 -12.11 8.02
CA ASN A 133 -11.41 -12.09 8.89
C ASN A 133 -10.98 -12.03 10.36
#